data_1ef06530d77927fe2b01ed137084c468
#
_entry.id   1ef06530d77927fe2b01ed137084c468
#
_cell.length_a   1.000
_cell.length_b   1.000
_cell.length_c   1.000
_cell.angle_alpha   90.00
_cell.angle_beta   90.00
_cell.angle_gamma   90.00
#
_symmetry.space_group_name_H-M   'P 1'
#
loop_
_entity.id
_entity.type
_entity.pdbx_description
1 polymer ?
#
loop_
_entity_poly.entity_id
_entity_poly.type
_entity_poly.pdbx_seq_one_letter_code
_entity_poly.pdbx_strand_id
1 'polypeptide(L)'
;MTPIEPAHGLPKRVLIVEDSSLARLYYRNVLEGAGYHVDQAMNGLEGIEKALAEPFDLLIVDVNMPKMDGFSFLQLLRKSDSDAATLPALVITTEAESEDLQAARTAGANFYLVKPVSESDVRAYAAVLMGVRR
;
A
#
# COMPACT_ATOMS: atom_id res chain seq x y z
N MET A 1 28.68 -2.57 14.34
CA MET A 1 28.25 -2.98 13.93
C MET A 1 27.50 -3.24 13.39
N THR A 2 27.12 -2.98 13.18
CA THR A 2 26.28 -3.15 12.67
C THR A 2 26.14 -3.98 11.97
N PRO A 3 26.30 -4.26 11.72
CA PRO A 3 26.11 -4.94 10.78
C PRO A 3 25.23 -5.90 10.68
N ILE A 4 25.12 -6.47 11.09
CA ILE A 4 24.04 -7.22 11.05
C ILE A 4 23.09 -6.82 10.06
N GLU A 5 23.21 -5.69 9.68
CA GLU A 5 22.38 -5.13 8.74
C GLU A 5 22.17 -5.91 7.48
N PRO A 6 23.11 -6.61 7.00
CA PRO A 6 22.93 -7.31 5.74
C PRO A 6 21.77 -8.23 5.71
N ALA A 7 21.56 -8.91 6.80
CA ALA A 7 20.45 -9.82 6.85
C ALA A 7 19.17 -9.03 6.86
N HIS A 8 19.24 -7.84 7.41
CA HIS A 8 18.11 -6.98 7.50
C HIS A 8 18.23 -5.86 6.50
N GLY A 9 19.29 -5.88 5.72
CA GLY A 9 19.61 -4.78 4.82
C GLY A 9 18.78 -4.72 3.58
N LEU A 10 18.03 -5.75 3.29
CA LEU A 10 17.15 -5.69 2.12
C LEU A 10 16.07 -4.67 2.39
N PRO A 11 15.85 -3.75 1.43
CA PRO A 11 14.83 -2.72 1.63
C PRO A 11 13.44 -3.34 1.71
N LYS A 12 12.58 -2.71 2.49
CA LYS A 12 11.18 -3.06 2.49
C LYS A 12 10.60 -2.77 1.12
N ARG A 13 9.62 -3.56 0.74
CA ARG A 13 9.01 -3.47 -0.58
C ARG A 13 7.56 -3.02 -0.48
N VAL A 14 7.22 -2.01 -1.26
CA VAL A 14 5.88 -1.43 -1.26
C VAL A 14 5.27 -1.60 -2.65
N LEU A 15 4.02 -2.05 -2.69
CA LEU A 15 3.25 -2.10 -3.94
C LEU A 15 2.21 -0.99 -3.90
N ILE A 16 2.23 -0.13 -4.91
CA ILE A 16 1.26 0.94 -5.06
C ILE A 16 0.22 0.51 -6.10
N VAL A 17 -1.06 0.49 -5.69
CA VAL A 17 -2.17 0.15 -6.58
C VAL A 17 -3.00 1.41 -6.77
N GLU A 18 -2.81 2.09 -7.89
CA GLU A 18 -3.34 3.41 -8.14
C GLU A 18 -3.42 3.65 -9.65
N ASP A 19 -4.56 4.07 -10.17
CA ASP A 19 -4.72 4.26 -11.62
C ASP A 19 -4.12 5.57 -12.14
N SER A 20 -3.99 6.58 -11.31
CA SER A 20 -3.42 7.86 -11.73
C SER A 20 -1.90 7.78 -11.79
N SER A 21 -1.33 8.04 -12.96
CA SER A 21 0.13 8.01 -13.12
C SER A 21 0.82 9.10 -12.28
N LEU A 22 0.17 10.25 -12.11
CA LEU A 22 0.73 11.32 -11.28
C LEU A 22 0.73 10.94 -9.82
N ALA A 23 -0.34 10.32 -9.34
CA ALA A 23 -0.40 9.88 -7.96
C ALA A 23 0.62 8.77 -7.70
N ARG A 24 0.75 7.82 -8.64
CA ARG A 24 1.77 6.77 -8.51
C ARG A 24 3.17 7.36 -8.41
N LEU A 25 3.46 8.34 -9.26
CA LEU A 25 4.77 9.00 -9.25
C LEU A 25 5.03 9.69 -7.92
N TYR A 26 4.02 10.36 -7.39
CA TYR A 26 4.13 11.05 -6.10
C TYR A 26 4.47 10.06 -4.98
N TYR A 27 3.70 9.01 -4.83
CA TYR A 27 3.94 8.02 -3.78
C TYR A 27 5.26 7.31 -3.97
N ARG A 28 5.58 6.99 -5.22
CA ARG A 28 6.84 6.32 -5.53
C ARG A 28 8.03 7.18 -5.12
N ASN A 29 8.01 8.46 -5.49
CA ASN A 29 9.11 9.35 -5.14
C ASN A 29 9.28 9.48 -3.63
N VAL A 30 8.18 9.61 -2.90
CA VAL A 30 8.22 9.72 -1.45
C VAL A 30 8.82 8.47 -0.83
N LEU A 31 8.36 7.31 -1.27
CA LEU A 31 8.76 6.03 -0.67
C LEU A 31 10.16 5.60 -1.08
N GLU A 32 10.54 5.84 -2.33
CA GLU A 32 11.91 5.57 -2.77
C GLU A 32 12.89 6.49 -2.06
N GLY A 33 12.47 7.74 -1.83
CA GLY A 33 13.28 8.69 -1.06
C GLY A 33 13.50 8.25 0.37
N ALA A 34 12.61 7.43 0.91
CA ALA A 34 12.73 6.87 2.25
C ALA A 34 13.52 5.55 2.25
N GLY A 35 13.98 5.08 1.11
CA GLY A 35 14.81 3.90 1.01
C GLY A 35 14.07 2.61 0.70
N TYR A 36 12.80 2.68 0.37
CA TYR A 36 12.01 1.48 0.06
C TYR A 36 12.09 1.13 -1.42
N HIS A 37 11.93 -0.15 -1.72
CA HIS A 37 11.78 -0.62 -3.09
C HIS A 37 10.30 -0.54 -3.45
N VAL A 38 9.98 0.12 -4.55
CA VAL A 38 8.59 0.37 -4.92
C VAL A 38 8.25 -0.26 -6.25
N ASP A 39 7.13 -0.98 -6.29
CA ASP A 39 6.54 -1.45 -7.52
C ASP A 39 5.14 -0.86 -7.64
N GLN A 40 4.54 -0.90 -8.81
CA GLN A 40 3.26 -0.24 -9.04
C GLN A 40 2.34 -1.07 -9.91
N ALA A 41 1.04 -0.89 -9.68
CA ALA A 41 -0.01 -1.50 -10.48
C ALA A 41 -1.02 -0.42 -10.82
N MET A 42 -1.55 -0.43 -12.03
CA MET A 42 -2.47 0.60 -12.52
C MET A 42 -3.92 0.31 -12.21
N ASN A 43 -4.22 -0.88 -11.74
CA ASN A 43 -5.60 -1.26 -11.40
C ASN A 43 -5.56 -2.46 -10.45
N GLY A 44 -6.73 -2.83 -9.95
CA GLY A 44 -6.82 -3.90 -8.98
C GLY A 44 -6.42 -5.27 -9.52
N LEU A 45 -6.70 -5.53 -10.79
CA LEU A 45 -6.33 -6.82 -11.38
C LEU A 45 -4.82 -6.98 -11.46
N GLU A 46 -4.13 -5.94 -11.92
CA GLU A 46 -2.68 -5.94 -11.96
C GLU A 46 -2.11 -6.02 -10.55
N GLY A 47 -2.76 -5.34 -9.60
CA GLY A 47 -2.36 -5.39 -8.19
C GLY A 47 -2.41 -6.80 -7.61
N ILE A 48 -3.48 -7.54 -7.90
CA ILE A 48 -3.61 -8.93 -7.46
C ILE A 48 -2.47 -9.76 -8.06
N GLU A 49 -2.25 -9.63 -9.37
CA GLU A 49 -1.20 -10.36 -10.05
C GLU A 49 0.15 -10.17 -9.37
N LYS A 50 0.51 -8.91 -9.13
CA LYS A 50 1.81 -8.59 -8.55
C LYS A 50 1.90 -9.02 -7.08
N ALA A 51 0.84 -8.78 -6.32
CA ALA A 51 0.84 -9.13 -4.90
C ALA A 51 0.98 -10.64 -4.68
N LEU A 52 0.43 -11.44 -5.57
CA LEU A 52 0.54 -12.89 -5.47
C LEU A 52 1.85 -13.43 -6.03
N ALA A 53 2.47 -12.70 -6.94
CA ALA A 53 3.69 -13.15 -7.61
C ALA A 53 4.97 -12.86 -6.85
N GLU A 54 4.98 -11.81 -6.03
CA GLU A 54 6.18 -11.35 -5.33
C GLU A 54 5.87 -10.94 -3.90
N PRO A 55 6.86 -11.02 -3.02
CA PRO A 55 6.63 -10.59 -1.63
C PRO A 55 6.70 -9.07 -1.51
N PHE A 56 5.76 -8.51 -0.76
CA PHE A 56 5.74 -7.10 -0.42
C PHE A 56 5.56 -6.95 1.09
N ASP A 57 5.83 -5.75 1.60
CA ASP A 57 5.71 -5.45 3.02
C ASP A 57 4.57 -4.48 3.29
N LEU A 58 4.08 -3.79 2.27
CA LEU A 58 3.01 -2.81 2.40
C LEU A 58 2.30 -2.62 1.08
N LEU A 59 0.99 -2.43 1.15
CA LEU A 59 0.18 -2.03 0.01
C LEU A 59 -0.28 -0.59 0.22
N ILE A 60 -0.19 0.23 -0.83
CA ILE A 60 -0.83 1.54 -0.86
C ILE A 60 -1.90 1.45 -1.93
N VAL A 61 -3.15 1.68 -1.56
CA VAL A 61 -4.29 1.36 -2.42
C VAL A 61 -5.21 2.55 -2.56
N ASP A 62 -5.48 2.94 -3.81
CA ASP A 62 -6.50 3.92 -4.10
C ASP A 62 -7.85 3.20 -4.22
N VAL A 63 -8.90 3.85 -3.73
CA VAL A 63 -10.24 3.26 -3.76
C VAL A 63 -10.88 3.38 -5.14
N ASN A 64 -10.74 4.53 -5.77
CA ASN A 64 -11.44 4.82 -7.02
C ASN A 64 -10.63 4.46 -8.24
N MET A 65 -10.76 3.22 -8.68
CA MET A 65 -10.07 2.72 -9.86
C MET A 65 -11.03 2.05 -10.82
N PRO A 66 -10.74 2.06 -12.13
CA PRO A 66 -11.56 1.34 -13.10
C PRO A 66 -11.33 -0.16 -12.96
N LYS A 67 -12.25 -0.94 -13.46
CA LYS A 67 -12.25 -2.40 -13.50
C LYS A 67 -12.42 -3.04 -12.12
N MET A 68 -11.53 -2.78 -11.20
CA MET A 68 -11.64 -3.32 -9.85
C MET A 68 -11.21 -2.23 -8.88
N ASP A 69 -12.13 -1.74 -8.05
CA ASP A 69 -11.81 -0.68 -7.08
C ASP A 69 -10.95 -1.22 -5.94
N GLY A 70 -10.44 -0.31 -5.12
CA GLY A 70 -9.51 -0.66 -4.05
C GLY A 70 -10.10 -1.58 -3.00
N PHE A 71 -11.39 -1.43 -2.67
CA PHE A 71 -12.03 -2.29 -1.68
C PHE A 71 -12.20 -3.71 -2.22
N SER A 72 -12.62 -3.84 -3.47
CA SER A 72 -12.76 -5.14 -4.11
C SER A 72 -11.41 -5.84 -4.22
N PHE A 73 -10.36 -5.09 -4.56
CA PHE A 73 -9.00 -5.60 -4.59
C PHE A 73 -8.60 -6.17 -3.22
N LEU A 74 -8.81 -5.39 -2.16
CA LEU A 74 -8.44 -5.82 -0.82
C LEU A 74 -9.22 -7.04 -0.38
N GLN A 75 -10.54 -7.05 -0.63
CA GLN A 75 -11.37 -8.18 -0.25
C GLN A 75 -10.89 -9.45 -0.92
N LEU A 76 -10.56 -9.36 -2.20
CA LEU A 76 -10.09 -10.51 -2.94
C LEU A 76 -8.73 -10.99 -2.40
N LEU A 77 -7.83 -10.06 -2.14
CA LEU A 77 -6.51 -10.39 -1.62
C LEU A 77 -6.60 -11.05 -0.24
N ARG A 78 -7.46 -10.52 0.64
CA ARG A 78 -7.63 -11.04 2.00
C ARG A 78 -8.14 -12.47 2.01
N LYS A 79 -8.84 -12.88 0.97
CA LYS A 79 -9.38 -14.23 0.85
C LYS A 79 -8.40 -15.21 0.20
N SER A 80 -7.26 -14.73 -0.27
CA SER A 80 -6.31 -15.60 -0.96
C SER A 80 -5.59 -16.52 0.02
N ASP A 81 -5.06 -17.62 -0.51
CA ASP A 81 -4.28 -18.58 0.26
C ASP A 81 -2.80 -18.25 0.28
N SER A 82 -2.47 -16.99 0.14
CA SER A 82 -1.10 -16.55 -0.01
C SER A 82 -0.70 -15.73 1.21
N ASP A 83 0.61 -15.58 1.42
CA ASP A 83 1.12 -14.69 2.48
C ASP A 83 0.65 -13.25 2.25
N ALA A 84 0.33 -12.91 1.01
CA ALA A 84 -0.17 -11.58 0.67
C ALA A 84 -1.52 -11.28 1.33
N ALA A 85 -2.25 -12.29 1.77
CA ALA A 85 -3.57 -12.11 2.39
C ALA A 85 -3.51 -11.26 3.67
N THR A 86 -2.35 -11.17 4.30
CA THR A 86 -2.19 -10.42 5.55
C THR A 86 -1.30 -9.19 5.41
N LEU A 87 -0.98 -8.78 4.18
CA LEU A 87 -0.15 -7.59 3.98
C LEU A 87 -0.82 -6.35 4.57
N PRO A 88 -0.05 -5.50 5.27
CA PRO A 88 -0.61 -4.23 5.71
C PRO A 88 -1.05 -3.40 4.51
N ALA A 89 -2.18 -2.75 4.62
CA ALA A 89 -2.73 -1.94 3.54
C ALA A 89 -3.09 -0.54 4.04
N LEU A 90 -2.51 0.46 3.38
CA LEU A 90 -2.82 1.86 3.61
C LEU A 90 -3.71 2.31 2.45
N VAL A 91 -4.97 2.61 2.75
CA VAL A 91 -5.92 3.07 1.74
C VAL A 91 -5.87 4.60 1.68
N ILE A 92 -5.75 5.15 0.49
CA ILE A 92 -5.73 6.60 0.29
C ILE A 92 -6.82 6.95 -0.71
N THR A 93 -7.71 7.85 -0.32
CA THR A 93 -8.90 8.15 -1.12
C THR A 93 -9.35 9.58 -0.90
N THR A 94 -10.26 10.06 -1.76
CA THR A 94 -10.89 11.37 -1.57
C THR A 94 -12.13 11.27 -0.68
N GLU A 95 -12.59 10.06 -0.34
CA GLU A 95 -13.81 9.86 0.43
C GLU A 95 -13.53 9.91 1.91
N ALA A 96 -14.28 10.72 2.66
CA ALA A 96 -14.03 10.95 4.07
C ALA A 96 -15.23 10.66 4.99
N GLU A 97 -16.32 10.16 4.44
CA GLU A 97 -17.52 9.91 5.24
C GLU A 97 -17.34 8.70 6.17
N SER A 98 -18.09 8.66 7.24
CA SER A 98 -17.95 7.56 8.21
C SER A 98 -18.24 6.19 7.59
N GLU A 99 -19.18 6.11 6.65
CA GLU A 99 -19.45 4.84 5.99
C GLU A 99 -18.31 4.43 5.07
N ASP A 100 -17.53 5.39 4.54
CA ASP A 100 -16.36 5.07 3.73
C ASP A 100 -15.25 4.49 4.61
N LEU A 101 -15.09 5.03 5.81
CA LEU A 101 -14.13 4.49 6.77
C LEU A 101 -14.52 3.09 7.18
N GLN A 102 -15.81 2.86 7.38
CA GLN A 102 -16.32 1.55 7.75
C GLN A 102 -16.11 0.56 6.61
N ALA A 103 -16.37 0.99 5.37
CA ALA A 103 -16.17 0.15 4.20
C ALA A 103 -14.70 -0.24 4.04
N ALA A 104 -13.79 0.70 4.29
CA ALA A 104 -12.36 0.44 4.22
C ALA A 104 -11.95 -0.62 5.24
N ARG A 105 -12.42 -0.47 6.47
CA ARG A 105 -12.12 -1.41 7.54
C ARG A 105 -12.66 -2.80 7.21
N THR A 106 -13.90 -2.86 6.74
CA THR A 106 -14.55 -4.12 6.38
C THR A 106 -13.81 -4.80 5.23
N ALA A 107 -13.28 -4.02 4.30
CA ALA A 107 -12.51 -4.55 3.16
C ALA A 107 -11.14 -5.06 3.57
N GLY A 108 -10.65 -4.67 4.74
CA GLY A 108 -9.38 -5.15 5.23
C GLY A 108 -8.26 -4.14 5.22
N ALA A 109 -8.58 -2.83 5.17
CA ALA A 109 -7.58 -1.78 5.27
C ALA A 109 -7.07 -1.69 6.70
N ASN A 110 -5.75 -1.50 6.85
CA ASN A 110 -5.16 -1.30 8.16
C ASN A 110 -5.18 0.15 8.57
N PHE A 111 -5.13 1.04 7.61
CA PHE A 111 -5.26 2.47 7.87
C PHE A 111 -5.83 3.16 6.64
N TYR A 112 -6.30 4.38 6.85
CA TYR A 112 -7.09 5.10 5.86
C TYR A 112 -6.68 6.59 5.91
N LEU A 113 -6.24 7.13 4.79
CA LEU A 113 -5.90 8.53 4.67
C LEU A 113 -6.75 9.18 3.59
N VAL A 114 -7.13 10.44 3.81
CA VAL A 114 -7.93 11.19 2.86
C VAL A 114 -7.05 12.17 2.10
N LYS A 115 -7.16 12.18 0.78
CA LYS A 115 -6.40 13.08 -0.09
C LYS A 115 -6.82 14.53 0.16
N PRO A 116 -5.92 15.48 0.06
CA PRO A 116 -4.51 15.33 -0.30
C PRO A 116 -3.68 14.88 0.90
N VAL A 117 -2.62 14.12 0.62
CA VAL A 117 -1.79 13.53 1.67
C VAL A 117 -0.38 14.12 1.57
N SER A 118 0.17 14.55 2.68
CA SER A 118 1.52 15.11 2.71
C SER A 118 2.57 14.01 2.61
N GLU A 119 3.76 14.38 2.15
CA GLU A 119 4.87 13.42 2.09
C GLU A 119 5.20 12.88 3.47
N SER A 120 5.17 13.74 4.48
CA SER A 120 5.50 13.31 5.84
C SER A 120 4.48 12.30 6.37
N ASP A 121 3.20 12.45 6.02
CA ASP A 121 2.20 11.49 6.44
C ASP A 121 2.37 10.15 5.72
N VAL A 122 2.64 10.18 4.42
CA VAL A 122 2.87 8.94 3.68
C VAL A 122 4.05 8.18 4.28
N ARG A 123 5.16 8.87 4.54
CA ARG A 123 6.34 8.25 5.15
C ARG A 123 6.05 7.71 6.54
N ALA A 124 5.37 8.51 7.36
CA ALA A 124 5.11 8.13 8.74
C ALA A 124 4.23 6.89 8.84
N TYR A 125 3.12 6.87 8.09
CA TYR A 125 2.21 5.74 8.16
C TYR A 125 2.80 4.49 7.51
N ALA A 126 3.56 4.67 6.43
CA ALA A 126 4.25 3.53 5.80
C ALA A 126 5.22 2.89 6.80
N ALA A 127 6.01 3.71 7.49
CA ALA A 127 6.98 3.20 8.46
C ALA A 127 6.30 2.46 9.60
N VAL A 128 5.23 3.02 10.12
CA VAL A 128 4.49 2.39 11.23
C VAL A 128 3.90 1.05 10.79
N LEU A 129 3.27 1.03 9.62
CA LEU A 129 2.60 -0.18 9.14
C LEU A 129 3.59 -1.30 8.80
N MET A 130 4.79 -0.95 8.38
CA MET A 130 5.84 -1.94 8.11
C MET A 130 6.70 -2.26 9.32
N GLY A 131 6.46 -1.60 10.44
CA GLY A 131 7.25 -1.81 11.64
C GLY A 131 8.69 -1.30 11.52
N VAL A 132 8.90 -0.27 10.71
CA VAL A 132 10.22 0.29 10.49
C VAL A 132 10.49 1.41 11.49
N ARG A 133 11.68 1.40 12.08
CA ARG A 133 12.08 2.48 12.96
C ARG A 133 12.39 3.73 12.15
N ARG A 134 12.05 4.86 12.72
CA ARG A 134 12.29 6.13 12.08
C ARG A 134 13.48 6.81 12.68
#